data_b0d2c72902ee3c82e9216e40dd5d2c42
#
_entry.id   b0d2c72902ee3c82e9216e40dd5d2c42
#
_cell.length_a   1.000
_cell.length_b   1.000
_cell.length_c   1.000
_cell.angle_alpha   90.00
_cell.angle_beta   90.00
_cell.angle_gamma   90.00
#
_symmetry.space_group_name_H-M   'P 1'
#
loop_
_entity.id
_entity.type
_entity.pdbx_description
1 polymer ?
#
loop_
_entity_poly.entity_id
_entity_poly.type
_entity_poly.pdbx_seq_one_letter_code
_entity_poly.pdbx_strand_id
1 'polypeptide(L)'
;MKKMFRLTENHTTCRTEISAGLTTFFAMAYIIFLNPVFLSSTGMDASGILVATCLSAALGCFLCAFFSNKPFAMASGMGMNAFFAYTLCGRCGYTWQQSLALTAISGFIFLLLVLSPLREKIIAAIPANLKYAISAGIGLFLTVIGLLDTGIITMTQGYPALGDLHDASVQIALAGLAITAVLLVCKVKGSLILGMAATVLLSLLCGQTALPQQVIGAPSAIGRVFCKLDFTGLLQGDGLSGIAALAALLLSMTMVDLFDTLGFLIGTGARAGLLKEDGSLPGTGRVLIADASATVLGSLCGTSTVTCYAESAAGIAAGGRTGLTSLTVGICFLLAAFFSPLAGIMTAAATAPAMIIVGMYLLMEIKRVDFAQMDDAIPAFATIVTMPFAYSITTGIAAGFLSYVLCKLAARKWRALNVPVVLLALVFLLYLCL
;
A
#
# COMPACT_ATOMS: atom_id res chain seq x y z
N MET A 1 0.07 25.66 18.63
CA MET A 1 0.58 25.13 17.35
C MET A 1 2.05 25.47 17.14
N LYS A 2 2.51 26.75 17.13
CA LYS A 2 3.92 27.09 16.84
C LYS A 2 4.94 26.38 17.74
N LYS A 3 4.71 26.34 19.07
CA LYS A 3 5.59 25.65 20.05
C LYS A 3 5.47 24.12 19.95
N MET A 4 4.27 23.58 19.76
CA MET A 4 4.00 22.14 19.71
C MET A 4 4.72 21.46 18.53
N PHE A 5 4.69 22.07 17.35
CA PHE A 5 5.34 21.54 16.15
C PHE A 5 6.74 22.10 15.91
N ARG A 6 7.29 22.91 16.85
CA ARG A 6 8.64 23.49 16.76
C ARG A 6 8.91 24.17 15.41
N LEU A 7 7.94 24.99 14.94
CA LEU A 7 8.00 25.59 13.60
C LEU A 7 9.24 26.47 13.41
N THR A 8 9.60 27.24 14.43
CA THR A 8 10.77 28.14 14.39
C THR A 8 12.09 27.35 14.27
N GLU A 9 12.22 26.24 15.00
CA GLU A 9 13.39 25.36 14.96
C GLU A 9 13.56 24.66 13.59
N ASN A 10 12.43 24.40 12.91
CA ASN A 10 12.41 23.79 11.57
C ASN A 10 12.32 24.81 10.43
N HIS A 11 12.59 26.10 10.70
CA HIS A 11 12.61 27.17 9.71
C HIS A 11 11.38 27.22 8.80
N THR A 12 10.17 27.01 9.35
CA THR A 12 8.91 26.96 8.61
C THR A 12 7.83 27.83 9.26
N THR A 13 6.72 28.04 8.57
CA THR A 13 5.56 28.82 9.03
C THR A 13 4.29 27.98 8.99
N CYS A 14 3.27 28.37 9.79
CA CYS A 14 1.96 27.69 9.74
C CYS A 14 1.36 27.69 8.33
N ARG A 15 1.51 28.79 7.59
CA ARG A 15 0.98 28.91 6.22
C ARG A 15 1.67 27.93 5.26
N THR A 16 2.98 27.82 5.35
CA THR A 16 3.77 26.87 4.54
C THR A 16 3.38 25.44 4.85
N GLU A 17 3.27 25.06 6.13
CA GLU A 17 2.91 23.71 6.56
C GLU A 17 1.49 23.32 6.11
N ILE A 18 0.51 24.24 6.23
CA ILE A 18 -0.86 24.00 5.76
C ILE A 18 -0.89 23.85 4.23
N SER A 19 -0.19 24.74 3.50
CA SER A 19 -0.11 24.63 2.03
C SER A 19 0.56 23.32 1.59
N ALA A 20 1.60 22.90 2.30
CA ALA A 20 2.28 21.63 2.09
C ALA A 20 1.35 20.42 2.36
N GLY A 21 0.57 20.49 3.45
CA GLY A 21 -0.42 19.46 3.78
C GLY A 21 -1.52 19.35 2.72
N LEU A 22 -2.06 20.46 2.25
CA LEU A 22 -3.02 20.47 1.14
C LEU A 22 -2.41 19.88 -0.14
N THR A 23 -1.15 20.22 -0.45
CA THR A 23 -0.45 19.65 -1.63
C THR A 23 -0.30 18.14 -1.50
N THR A 24 0.07 17.62 -0.32
CA THR A 24 0.15 16.18 -0.06
C THR A 24 -1.23 15.53 -0.18
N PHE A 25 -2.24 16.10 0.46
CA PHE A 25 -3.60 15.57 0.41
C PHE A 25 -4.11 15.40 -1.02
N PHE A 26 -4.00 16.44 -1.86
CA PHE A 26 -4.44 16.35 -3.25
C PHE A 26 -3.63 15.34 -4.07
N ALA A 27 -2.36 15.12 -3.74
CA ALA A 27 -1.55 14.11 -4.41
C ALA A 27 -1.99 12.68 -4.07
N MET A 28 -2.48 12.42 -2.84
CA MET A 28 -2.85 11.10 -2.37
C MET A 28 -4.37 10.87 -2.23
N ALA A 29 -5.21 11.86 -2.54
CA ALA A 29 -6.66 11.78 -2.35
C ALA A 29 -7.35 10.70 -3.20
N TYR A 30 -6.68 10.19 -4.23
CA TYR A 30 -7.15 9.08 -5.04
C TYR A 30 -7.42 7.81 -4.21
N ILE A 31 -6.72 7.63 -3.07
CA ILE A 31 -6.90 6.46 -2.18
C ILE A 31 -8.31 6.38 -1.60
N ILE A 32 -8.98 7.52 -1.40
CA ILE A 32 -10.34 7.60 -0.88
C ILE A 32 -11.29 6.77 -1.71
N PHE A 33 -11.06 6.72 -3.02
CA PHE A 33 -11.90 6.00 -3.96
C PHE A 33 -11.30 4.65 -4.39
N LEU A 34 -9.98 4.55 -4.45
CA LEU A 34 -9.31 3.35 -4.91
C LEU A 34 -9.38 2.22 -3.85
N ASN A 35 -9.26 2.53 -2.56
CA ASN A 35 -9.37 1.53 -1.50
C ASN A 35 -10.75 0.84 -1.45
N PRO A 36 -11.88 1.57 -1.54
CA PRO A 36 -13.19 0.94 -1.67
C PRO A 36 -13.32 -0.04 -2.84
N VAL A 37 -12.70 0.22 -3.97
CA VAL A 37 -12.74 -0.68 -5.13
C VAL A 37 -12.06 -2.01 -4.82
N PHE A 38 -10.87 -1.98 -4.19
CA PHE A 38 -10.20 -3.21 -3.78
C PHE A 38 -11.01 -4.01 -2.77
N LEU A 39 -11.42 -3.36 -1.68
CA LEU A 39 -12.02 -4.07 -0.56
C LEU A 39 -13.48 -4.45 -0.80
N SER A 40 -14.23 -3.72 -1.64
CA SER A 40 -15.61 -4.08 -1.97
C SER A 40 -15.71 -5.38 -2.77
N SER A 41 -14.67 -5.76 -3.51
CA SER A 41 -14.61 -7.07 -4.20
C SER A 41 -14.69 -8.26 -3.23
N THR A 42 -14.41 -8.04 -1.95
CA THR A 42 -14.51 -9.06 -0.87
C THR A 42 -15.89 -9.15 -0.23
N GLY A 43 -16.86 -8.37 -0.70
CA GLY A 43 -18.21 -8.29 -0.13
C GLY A 43 -18.39 -7.23 0.97
N MET A 44 -17.40 -6.37 1.21
CA MET A 44 -17.52 -5.24 2.13
C MET A 44 -18.33 -4.10 1.51
N ASP A 45 -19.02 -3.32 2.35
CA ASP A 45 -19.78 -2.13 1.89
C ASP A 45 -18.87 -1.00 1.44
N ALA A 46 -18.94 -0.61 0.17
CA ALA A 46 -18.07 0.39 -0.45
C ALA A 46 -18.13 1.76 0.25
N SER A 47 -19.33 2.21 0.65
CA SER A 47 -19.49 3.48 1.39
C SER A 47 -18.88 3.39 2.79
N GLY A 48 -19.00 2.24 3.46
CA GLY A 48 -18.38 1.97 4.75
C GLY A 48 -16.85 1.98 4.65
N ILE A 49 -16.30 1.34 3.61
CA ILE A 49 -14.85 1.31 3.35
C ILE A 49 -14.32 2.72 3.09
N LEU A 50 -15.04 3.55 2.31
CA LEU A 50 -14.61 4.93 2.05
C LEU A 50 -14.48 5.72 3.36
N VAL A 51 -15.48 5.62 4.23
CA VAL A 51 -15.42 6.29 5.55
C VAL A 51 -14.29 5.70 6.41
N ALA A 52 -14.12 4.37 6.42
CA ALA A 52 -13.04 3.69 7.13
C ALA A 52 -11.66 4.15 6.62
N THR A 53 -11.50 4.28 5.30
CA THR A 53 -10.27 4.79 4.67
C THR A 53 -9.95 6.21 5.13
N CYS A 54 -10.94 7.10 5.09
CA CYS A 54 -10.77 8.48 5.53
C CYS A 54 -10.44 8.57 7.04
N LEU A 55 -11.14 7.80 7.87
CA LEU A 55 -10.94 7.81 9.31
C LEU A 55 -9.57 7.23 9.70
N SER A 56 -9.19 6.10 9.12
CA SER A 56 -7.90 5.45 9.37
C SER A 56 -6.73 6.31 8.88
N ALA A 57 -6.84 6.93 7.71
CA ALA A 57 -5.85 7.87 7.19
C ALA A 57 -5.71 9.10 8.10
N ALA A 58 -6.82 9.65 8.57
CA ALA A 58 -6.79 10.77 9.53
C ALA A 58 -6.09 10.36 10.83
N LEU A 59 -6.44 9.21 11.42
CA LEU A 59 -5.80 8.69 12.62
C LEU A 59 -4.31 8.45 12.41
N GLY A 60 -3.91 7.81 11.31
CA GLY A 60 -2.50 7.60 10.98
C GLY A 60 -1.73 8.91 10.84
N CYS A 61 -2.29 9.90 10.12
CA CYS A 61 -1.71 11.22 9.98
C CYS A 61 -1.60 11.96 11.34
N PHE A 62 -2.59 11.82 12.23
CA PHE A 62 -2.53 12.42 13.58
C PHE A 62 -1.47 11.74 14.45
N LEU A 63 -1.40 10.41 14.42
CA LEU A 63 -0.34 9.67 15.11
C LEU A 63 1.04 10.12 14.61
N CYS A 64 1.25 10.21 13.31
CA CYS A 64 2.50 10.69 12.74
C CYS A 64 2.80 12.13 13.17
N ALA A 65 1.81 13.02 13.14
CA ALA A 65 1.95 14.43 13.54
C ALA A 65 2.39 14.57 14.99
N PHE A 66 1.75 13.87 15.91
CA PHE A 66 1.98 14.03 17.35
C PHE A 66 3.16 13.22 17.88
N PHE A 67 3.35 11.97 17.41
CA PHE A 67 4.45 11.12 17.89
C PHE A 67 5.79 11.42 17.24
N SER A 68 5.78 11.69 15.92
CA SER A 68 7.04 11.87 15.18
C SER A 68 7.38 13.34 14.90
N ASN A 69 6.39 14.21 14.86
CA ASN A 69 6.51 15.60 14.38
C ASN A 69 7.17 15.67 12.98
N LYS A 70 6.81 14.74 12.08
CA LYS A 70 7.35 14.66 10.71
C LYS A 70 6.26 14.91 9.68
N PRO A 71 6.59 15.46 8.49
CA PRO A 71 5.63 15.81 7.44
C PRO A 71 5.26 14.60 6.56
N PHE A 72 5.03 13.42 7.17
CA PHE A 72 4.62 12.23 6.44
C PHE A 72 3.12 12.00 6.59
N ALA A 73 2.44 11.82 5.49
CA ALA A 73 1.04 11.42 5.45
C ALA A 73 0.92 9.89 5.40
N MET A 74 -0.14 9.39 6.02
CA MET A 74 -0.44 7.96 6.12
C MET A 74 -1.84 7.69 5.60
N ALA A 75 -2.01 6.59 4.90
CA ALA A 75 -3.30 6.08 4.46
C ALA A 75 -3.20 4.58 4.16
N SER A 76 -4.32 3.96 3.74
CA SER A 76 -4.36 2.52 3.42
C SER A 76 -3.37 2.16 2.31
N GLY A 77 -2.47 1.20 2.58
CA GLY A 77 -1.39 0.79 1.68
C GLY A 77 -1.89 0.02 0.46
N MET A 78 -1.54 0.45 -0.76
CA MET A 78 -2.04 -0.16 -2.00
C MET A 78 -1.64 -1.62 -2.14
N GLY A 79 -0.37 -1.95 -1.86
CA GLY A 79 0.11 -3.34 -1.88
C GLY A 79 -0.64 -4.22 -0.91
N MET A 80 -0.95 -3.69 0.27
CA MET A 80 -1.69 -4.41 1.29
C MET A 80 -3.19 -4.51 1.01
N ASN A 81 -3.78 -3.54 0.30
CA ASN A 81 -5.15 -3.64 -0.20
C ASN A 81 -5.29 -4.82 -1.17
N ALA A 82 -4.35 -4.94 -2.09
CA ALA A 82 -4.29 -6.08 -3.01
C ALA A 82 -4.03 -7.40 -2.27
N PHE A 83 -3.14 -7.40 -1.28
CA PHE A 83 -2.89 -8.57 -0.44
C PHE A 83 -4.16 -9.01 0.28
N PHE A 84 -4.88 -8.07 0.89
CA PHE A 84 -6.14 -8.31 1.57
C PHE A 84 -7.20 -8.91 0.63
N ALA A 85 -7.46 -8.24 -0.49
CA ALA A 85 -8.54 -8.64 -1.40
C ALA A 85 -8.22 -9.92 -2.17
N TYR A 86 -7.04 -10.02 -2.77
CA TYR A 86 -6.73 -11.11 -3.69
C TYR A 86 -6.00 -12.28 -3.04
N THR A 87 -5.14 -12.03 -2.05
CA THR A 87 -4.44 -13.13 -1.38
C THR A 87 -5.26 -13.69 -0.22
N LEU A 88 -5.65 -12.86 0.76
CA LEU A 88 -6.37 -13.38 1.93
C LEU A 88 -7.79 -13.82 1.56
N CYS A 89 -8.60 -12.94 0.98
CA CYS A 89 -9.98 -13.27 0.66
C CYS A 89 -10.09 -14.13 -0.60
N GLY A 90 -9.40 -13.78 -1.68
CA GLY A 90 -9.53 -14.43 -2.98
C GLY A 90 -8.90 -15.83 -3.01
N ARG A 91 -7.63 -15.96 -2.65
CA ARG A 91 -6.87 -17.22 -2.76
C ARG A 91 -6.98 -18.09 -1.52
N CYS A 92 -6.83 -17.49 -0.32
CA CYS A 92 -6.85 -18.25 0.93
C CYS A 92 -8.27 -18.50 1.44
N GLY A 93 -9.30 -17.83 0.88
CA GLY A 93 -10.69 -18.06 1.24
C GLY A 93 -11.11 -17.52 2.60
N TYR A 94 -10.32 -16.62 3.21
CA TYR A 94 -10.73 -15.93 4.44
C TYR A 94 -11.88 -14.96 4.16
N THR A 95 -12.80 -14.87 5.10
CA THR A 95 -13.78 -13.78 5.06
C THR A 95 -13.09 -12.43 5.25
N TRP A 96 -13.73 -11.34 4.83
CA TRP A 96 -13.16 -10.03 5.04
C TRP A 96 -13.00 -9.67 6.53
N GLN A 97 -13.87 -10.21 7.40
CA GLN A 97 -13.77 -10.05 8.86
C GLN A 97 -12.53 -10.75 9.43
N GLN A 98 -12.25 -11.96 8.96
CA GLN A 98 -11.04 -12.70 9.32
C GLN A 98 -9.79 -12.00 8.76
N SER A 99 -9.85 -11.46 7.56
CA SER A 99 -8.78 -10.69 6.95
C SER A 99 -8.48 -9.41 7.72
N LEU A 100 -9.49 -8.73 8.27
CA LEU A 100 -9.31 -7.60 9.20
C LEU A 100 -8.62 -8.05 10.49
N ALA A 101 -8.99 -9.21 11.04
CA ALA A 101 -8.34 -9.76 12.22
C ALA A 101 -6.87 -10.11 11.96
N LEU A 102 -6.55 -10.71 10.80
CA LEU A 102 -5.17 -10.97 10.37
C LEU A 102 -4.37 -9.66 10.22
N THR A 103 -4.99 -8.62 9.66
CA THR A 103 -4.38 -7.29 9.55
C THR A 103 -4.10 -6.69 10.93
N ALA A 104 -5.01 -6.82 11.88
CA ALA A 104 -4.80 -6.37 13.26
C ALA A 104 -3.65 -7.11 13.93
N ILE A 105 -3.59 -8.44 13.78
CA ILE A 105 -2.52 -9.29 14.32
C ILE A 105 -1.17 -8.89 13.70
N SER A 106 -1.11 -8.73 12.37
CA SER A 106 0.10 -8.30 11.67
C SER A 106 0.57 -6.92 12.15
N GLY A 107 -0.35 -5.94 12.27
CA GLY A 107 -0.04 -4.61 12.80
C GLY A 107 0.46 -4.67 14.25
N PHE A 108 -0.10 -5.55 15.08
CA PHE A 108 0.37 -5.75 16.45
C PHE A 108 1.76 -6.40 16.49
N ILE A 109 2.03 -7.42 15.67
CA ILE A 109 3.36 -8.01 15.51
C ILE A 109 4.36 -6.93 15.07
N PHE A 110 3.98 -6.11 14.08
CA PHE A 110 4.81 -5.01 13.60
C PHE A 110 5.10 -3.99 14.72
N LEU A 111 4.09 -3.62 15.52
CA LEU A 111 4.27 -2.72 16.66
C LEU A 111 5.25 -3.29 17.71
N LEU A 112 5.10 -4.56 18.07
CA LEU A 112 6.03 -5.25 18.99
C LEU A 112 7.46 -5.28 18.41
N LEU A 113 7.60 -5.54 17.11
CA LEU A 113 8.89 -5.55 16.43
C LEU A 113 9.54 -4.17 16.47
N VAL A 114 8.80 -3.11 16.19
CA VAL A 114 9.32 -1.73 16.19
C VAL A 114 9.70 -1.25 17.61
N LEU A 115 8.95 -1.67 18.62
CA LEU A 115 9.25 -1.36 20.02
C LEU A 115 10.46 -2.15 20.57
N SER A 116 10.77 -3.28 19.94
CA SER A 116 11.89 -4.14 20.36
C SER A 116 13.23 -3.63 19.83
N PRO A 117 14.35 -3.95 20.49
CA PRO A 117 15.69 -3.68 19.96
C PRO A 117 16.03 -4.52 18.73
N LEU A 118 15.19 -5.51 18.40
CA LEU A 118 15.39 -6.42 17.26
C LEU A 118 15.13 -5.75 15.91
N ARG A 119 14.37 -4.62 15.86
CA ARG A 119 14.00 -3.94 14.62
C ARG A 119 15.19 -3.66 13.71
N GLU A 120 16.27 -3.09 14.27
CA GLU A 120 17.47 -2.73 13.50
C GLU A 120 18.17 -3.95 12.94
N LYS A 121 18.23 -5.03 13.74
CA LYS A 121 18.83 -6.31 13.33
C LYS A 121 18.01 -6.98 12.23
N ILE A 122 16.68 -6.97 12.32
CA ILE A 122 15.80 -7.58 11.32
C ILE A 122 15.84 -6.76 10.02
N ILE A 123 15.75 -5.42 10.11
CA ILE A 123 15.84 -4.55 8.93
C ILE A 123 17.19 -4.71 8.22
N ALA A 124 18.30 -4.82 8.98
CA ALA A 124 19.63 -5.02 8.42
C ALA A 124 19.85 -6.44 7.88
N ALA A 125 19.17 -7.45 8.45
CA ALA A 125 19.35 -8.83 8.04
C ALA A 125 18.77 -9.13 6.65
N ILE A 126 17.72 -8.42 6.24
CA ILE A 126 17.05 -8.70 4.96
C ILE A 126 17.79 -8.01 3.82
N PRO A 127 18.16 -8.76 2.76
CA PRO A 127 18.91 -8.23 1.63
C PRO A 127 18.20 -7.05 0.95
N ALA A 128 18.93 -5.99 0.64
CA ALA A 128 18.37 -4.79 0.01
C ALA A 128 17.70 -5.10 -1.33
N ASN A 129 18.30 -5.98 -2.15
CA ASN A 129 17.73 -6.41 -3.42
C ASN A 129 16.35 -7.06 -3.27
N LEU A 130 16.13 -7.90 -2.25
CA LEU A 130 14.82 -8.49 -2.01
C LEU A 130 13.78 -7.45 -1.59
N LYS A 131 14.16 -6.44 -0.79
CA LYS A 131 13.26 -5.34 -0.40
C LYS A 131 12.74 -4.59 -1.64
N TYR A 132 13.65 -4.21 -2.55
CA TYR A 132 13.28 -3.52 -3.78
C TYR A 132 12.51 -4.42 -4.74
N ALA A 133 12.87 -5.72 -4.81
CA ALA A 133 12.17 -6.69 -5.63
C ALA A 133 10.72 -6.94 -5.16
N ILE A 134 10.48 -6.94 -3.84
CA ILE A 134 9.12 -7.06 -3.27
C ILE A 134 8.26 -5.88 -3.72
N SER A 135 8.72 -4.63 -3.54
CA SER A 135 7.98 -3.46 -3.98
C SER A 135 7.74 -3.46 -5.49
N ALA A 136 8.76 -3.80 -6.28
CA ALA A 136 8.63 -3.89 -7.74
C ALA A 136 7.65 -4.99 -8.17
N GLY A 137 7.67 -6.15 -7.51
CA GLY A 137 6.75 -7.26 -7.76
C GLY A 137 5.30 -6.89 -7.43
N ILE A 138 5.06 -6.22 -6.32
CA ILE A 138 3.74 -5.67 -5.96
C ILE A 138 3.27 -4.68 -7.02
N GLY A 139 4.17 -3.80 -7.52
CA GLY A 139 3.85 -2.86 -8.58
C GLY A 139 3.41 -3.55 -9.87
N LEU A 140 4.11 -4.59 -10.30
CA LEU A 140 3.74 -5.38 -11.46
C LEU A 140 2.40 -6.11 -11.23
N PHE A 141 2.19 -6.67 -10.04
CA PHE A 141 0.96 -7.34 -9.65
C PHE A 141 -0.25 -6.39 -9.71
N LEU A 142 -0.14 -5.18 -9.15
CA LEU A 142 -1.20 -4.16 -9.24
C LEU A 142 -1.51 -3.77 -10.68
N THR A 143 -0.48 -3.63 -11.53
CA THR A 143 -0.65 -3.34 -12.94
C THR A 143 -1.45 -4.43 -13.65
N VAL A 144 -1.09 -5.70 -13.40
CA VAL A 144 -1.79 -6.85 -14.00
C VAL A 144 -3.25 -6.90 -13.54
N ILE A 145 -3.51 -6.68 -12.25
CA ILE A 145 -4.88 -6.59 -11.73
C ILE A 145 -5.67 -5.48 -12.43
N GLY A 146 -5.11 -4.27 -12.51
CA GLY A 146 -5.79 -3.15 -13.18
C GLY A 146 -6.12 -3.43 -14.64
N LEU A 147 -5.25 -4.13 -15.36
CA LEU A 147 -5.48 -4.53 -16.74
C LEU A 147 -6.56 -5.62 -16.86
N LEU A 148 -6.63 -6.55 -15.91
CA LEU A 148 -7.64 -7.63 -15.88
C LEU A 148 -9.01 -7.08 -15.46
N ASP A 149 -9.08 -6.26 -14.42
CA ASP A 149 -10.34 -5.70 -13.89
C ASP A 149 -11.07 -4.80 -14.90
N THR A 150 -10.32 -4.19 -15.82
CA THR A 150 -10.89 -3.38 -16.91
C THR A 150 -11.24 -4.18 -18.15
N GLY A 151 -10.79 -5.42 -18.25
CA GLY A 151 -10.94 -6.20 -19.47
C GLY A 151 -10.00 -5.79 -20.61
N ILE A 152 -9.01 -4.89 -20.37
CA ILE A 152 -7.94 -4.60 -21.34
C ILE A 152 -7.16 -5.88 -21.65
N ILE A 153 -6.89 -6.67 -20.60
CA ILE A 153 -6.39 -8.04 -20.71
C ILE A 153 -7.46 -8.98 -20.15
N THR A 154 -7.70 -10.09 -20.82
CA THR A 154 -8.62 -11.13 -20.40
C THR A 154 -7.91 -12.48 -20.36
N MET A 155 -8.39 -13.41 -19.52
CA MET A 155 -7.87 -14.77 -19.47
C MET A 155 -8.65 -15.64 -20.44
N THR A 156 -8.11 -15.88 -21.63
CA THR A 156 -8.73 -16.72 -22.64
C THR A 156 -8.06 -18.10 -22.66
N GLN A 157 -8.82 -19.14 -22.39
CA GLN A 157 -8.31 -20.54 -22.30
C GLN A 157 -7.12 -20.69 -21.31
N GLY A 158 -7.08 -19.89 -20.25
CA GLY A 158 -6.00 -19.90 -19.25
C GLY A 158 -4.76 -19.09 -19.62
N TYR A 159 -4.76 -18.39 -20.75
CA TYR A 159 -3.68 -17.49 -21.17
C TYR A 159 -4.14 -16.02 -21.16
N PRO A 160 -3.27 -15.06 -20.78
CA PRO A 160 -3.56 -13.65 -20.91
C PRO A 160 -3.63 -13.28 -22.40
N ALA A 161 -4.73 -12.68 -22.82
CA ALA A 161 -4.98 -12.20 -24.18
C ALA A 161 -5.48 -10.76 -24.13
N LEU A 162 -5.34 -10.03 -25.24
CA LEU A 162 -5.95 -8.73 -25.38
C LEU A 162 -7.48 -8.90 -25.38
N GLY A 163 -8.15 -8.08 -24.54
CA GLY A 163 -9.61 -8.08 -24.45
C GLY A 163 -10.28 -7.41 -25.65
N ASP A 164 -11.59 -7.29 -25.59
CA ASP A 164 -12.36 -6.60 -26.63
C ASP A 164 -12.20 -5.08 -26.51
N LEU A 165 -11.42 -4.49 -27.41
CA LEU A 165 -11.19 -3.05 -27.47
C LEU A 165 -12.42 -2.25 -27.93
N HIS A 166 -13.49 -2.91 -28.41
CA HIS A 166 -14.75 -2.26 -28.76
C HIS A 166 -15.70 -2.14 -27.56
N ASP A 167 -15.39 -2.80 -26.44
CA ASP A 167 -16.16 -2.63 -25.21
C ASP A 167 -16.01 -1.19 -24.69
N ALA A 168 -17.16 -0.54 -24.41
CA ALA A 168 -17.19 0.83 -23.94
C ALA A 168 -16.43 1.02 -22.60
N SER A 169 -16.45 0.02 -21.70
CA SER A 169 -15.72 0.04 -20.44
C SER A 169 -14.21 0.05 -20.68
N VAL A 170 -13.73 -0.78 -21.63
CA VAL A 170 -12.31 -0.84 -22.02
C VAL A 170 -11.85 0.48 -22.64
N GLN A 171 -12.68 1.06 -23.55
CA GLN A 171 -12.36 2.34 -24.18
C GLN A 171 -12.29 3.48 -23.17
N ILE A 172 -13.21 3.54 -22.21
CA ILE A 172 -13.22 4.54 -21.14
C ILE A 172 -11.97 4.39 -20.27
N ALA A 173 -11.59 3.15 -19.91
CA ALA A 173 -10.39 2.89 -19.12
C ALA A 173 -9.11 3.31 -19.86
N LEU A 174 -8.98 3.00 -21.13
CA LEU A 174 -7.86 3.43 -21.99
C LEU A 174 -7.78 4.95 -22.12
N ALA A 175 -8.91 5.61 -22.35
CA ALA A 175 -8.99 7.07 -22.40
C ALA A 175 -8.60 7.69 -21.05
N GLY A 176 -9.09 7.14 -19.94
CA GLY A 176 -8.73 7.54 -18.58
C GLY A 176 -7.24 7.38 -18.29
N LEU A 177 -6.64 6.26 -18.73
CA LEU A 177 -5.21 6.02 -18.60
C LEU A 177 -4.40 7.05 -19.40
N ALA A 178 -4.81 7.34 -20.65
CA ALA A 178 -4.16 8.34 -21.49
C ALA A 178 -4.25 9.74 -20.87
N ILE A 179 -5.43 10.15 -20.39
CA ILE A 179 -5.62 11.44 -19.71
C ILE A 179 -4.73 11.53 -18.47
N THR A 180 -4.73 10.49 -17.63
CA THR A 180 -3.92 10.46 -16.40
C THR A 180 -2.42 10.53 -16.72
N ALA A 181 -1.97 9.81 -17.75
CA ALA A 181 -0.59 9.85 -18.20
C ALA A 181 -0.19 11.25 -18.72
N VAL A 182 -1.03 11.90 -19.49
CA VAL A 182 -0.79 13.29 -19.97
C VAL A 182 -0.70 14.26 -18.79
N LEU A 183 -1.64 14.19 -17.83
CA LEU A 183 -1.61 15.03 -16.63
C LEU A 183 -0.32 14.83 -15.81
N LEU A 184 0.17 13.59 -15.74
CA LEU A 184 1.44 13.27 -15.06
C LEU A 184 2.65 13.85 -15.78
N VAL A 185 2.73 13.70 -17.10
CA VAL A 185 3.81 14.26 -17.93
C VAL A 185 3.82 15.77 -17.84
N CYS A 186 2.64 16.41 -17.80
CA CYS A 186 2.47 17.84 -17.59
C CYS A 186 2.72 18.28 -16.13
N LYS A 187 3.07 17.35 -15.24
CA LYS A 187 3.36 17.61 -13.80
C LYS A 187 2.22 18.29 -13.06
N VAL A 188 0.97 18.02 -13.45
CA VAL A 188 -0.22 18.56 -12.79
C VAL A 188 -0.33 17.98 -11.39
N LYS A 189 -0.49 18.83 -10.37
CA LYS A 189 -0.69 18.37 -8.98
C LYS A 189 -2.03 17.65 -8.86
N GLY A 190 -2.03 16.45 -8.24
CA GLY A 190 -3.23 15.63 -8.11
C GLY A 190 -3.68 14.95 -9.41
N SER A 191 -2.76 14.71 -10.35
CA SER A 191 -3.04 14.08 -11.65
C SER A 191 -3.82 12.77 -11.53
N LEU A 192 -3.59 11.94 -10.52
CA LEU A 192 -4.32 10.69 -10.32
C LEU A 192 -5.80 10.94 -10.03
N ILE A 193 -6.12 11.81 -9.06
CA ILE A 193 -7.51 12.11 -8.73
C ILE A 193 -8.23 12.86 -9.87
N LEU A 194 -7.53 13.75 -10.57
CA LEU A 194 -8.07 14.45 -11.74
C LEU A 194 -8.31 13.48 -12.89
N GLY A 195 -7.40 12.54 -13.12
CA GLY A 195 -7.56 11.49 -14.11
C GLY A 195 -8.75 10.59 -13.82
N MET A 196 -8.90 10.16 -12.54
CA MET A 196 -10.08 9.41 -12.10
C MET A 196 -11.37 10.21 -12.30
N ALA A 197 -11.41 11.48 -11.92
CA ALA A 197 -12.58 12.35 -12.09
C ALA A 197 -12.94 12.51 -13.58
N ALA A 198 -11.94 12.69 -14.45
CA ALA A 198 -12.15 12.75 -15.89
C ALA A 198 -12.71 11.43 -16.45
N THR A 199 -12.21 10.29 -15.96
CA THR A 199 -12.70 8.97 -16.39
C THR A 199 -14.14 8.72 -15.91
N VAL A 200 -14.47 9.12 -14.67
CA VAL A 200 -15.86 9.09 -14.17
C VAL A 200 -16.77 9.95 -15.04
N LEU A 201 -16.32 11.16 -15.40
CA LEU A 201 -17.07 12.04 -16.28
C LEU A 201 -17.32 11.40 -17.65
N LEU A 202 -16.30 10.78 -18.25
CA LEU A 202 -16.46 10.01 -19.50
C LEU A 202 -17.45 8.86 -19.33
N SER A 203 -17.38 8.13 -18.23
CA SER A 203 -18.30 7.03 -17.92
C SER A 203 -19.75 7.51 -17.77
N LEU A 204 -19.97 8.68 -17.17
CA LEU A 204 -21.29 9.33 -17.08
C LEU A 204 -21.80 9.77 -18.44
N LEU A 205 -20.95 10.40 -19.28
CA LEU A 205 -21.32 10.84 -20.62
C LEU A 205 -21.66 9.68 -21.55
N CYS A 206 -20.97 8.54 -21.38
CA CYS A 206 -21.25 7.31 -22.14
C CYS A 206 -22.41 6.50 -21.56
N GLY A 207 -23.08 6.94 -20.49
CA GLY A 207 -24.21 6.25 -19.88
C GLY A 207 -23.86 4.95 -19.16
N GLN A 208 -22.56 4.71 -18.88
CA GLN A 208 -22.08 3.51 -18.16
C GLN A 208 -22.24 3.63 -16.64
N THR A 209 -22.43 4.82 -16.12
CA THR A 209 -22.57 5.10 -14.69
C THR A 209 -23.74 6.07 -14.47
N ALA A 210 -24.53 5.84 -13.42
CA ALA A 210 -25.61 6.75 -13.03
C ALA A 210 -25.06 7.91 -12.15
N LEU A 211 -25.69 9.07 -12.24
CA LEU A 211 -25.39 10.19 -11.34
C LEU A 211 -25.70 9.79 -9.88
N PRO A 212 -24.87 10.19 -8.92
CA PRO A 212 -25.12 9.92 -7.53
C PRO A 212 -26.34 10.72 -7.05
N GLN A 213 -27.19 10.11 -6.24
CA GLN A 213 -28.37 10.79 -5.67
C GLN A 213 -27.97 11.92 -4.70
N GLN A 214 -26.82 11.80 -4.06
CA GLN A 214 -26.25 12.77 -3.13
C GLN A 214 -24.75 12.83 -3.30
N VAL A 215 -24.18 14.04 -3.21
CA VAL A 215 -22.73 14.26 -3.25
C VAL A 215 -22.13 14.29 -1.85
N ILE A 216 -22.87 14.81 -0.89
CA ILE A 216 -22.45 14.94 0.52
C ILE A 216 -23.47 14.22 1.38
N GLY A 217 -22.97 13.39 2.31
CA GLY A 217 -23.79 12.65 3.25
C GLY A 217 -23.09 12.48 4.59
N ALA A 218 -23.86 12.14 5.63
CA ALA A 218 -23.27 11.78 6.91
C ALA A 218 -22.45 10.47 6.77
N PRO A 219 -21.29 10.35 7.44
CA PRO A 219 -20.44 9.16 7.36
C PRO A 219 -20.99 7.98 8.19
N SER A 220 -22.30 7.77 8.15
CA SER A 220 -23.01 6.74 8.93
C SER A 220 -22.72 5.30 8.50
N ALA A 221 -22.24 5.13 7.25
CA ALA A 221 -21.92 3.81 6.70
C ALA A 221 -20.76 3.09 7.44
N ILE A 222 -19.99 3.81 8.27
CA ILE A 222 -18.87 3.25 9.05
C ILE A 222 -19.33 2.08 9.94
N GLY A 223 -20.53 2.11 10.51
CA GLY A 223 -21.08 1.04 11.36
C GLY A 223 -21.18 -0.33 10.68
N ARG A 224 -21.15 -0.37 9.35
CA ARG A 224 -21.18 -1.63 8.58
C ARG A 224 -19.84 -2.37 8.58
N VAL A 225 -18.73 -1.67 8.79
CA VAL A 225 -17.37 -2.22 8.71
C VAL A 225 -16.57 -2.05 10.01
N PHE A 226 -16.97 -1.12 10.89
CA PHE A 226 -16.25 -0.78 12.13
C PHE A 226 -16.33 -1.92 13.16
N CYS A 227 -15.18 -2.29 13.71
CA CYS A 227 -15.00 -3.34 14.72
C CYS A 227 -15.62 -4.70 14.32
N LYS A 228 -15.57 -5.05 13.03
CA LYS A 228 -16.07 -6.33 12.51
C LYS A 228 -14.98 -7.40 12.37
N LEU A 229 -13.99 -7.39 13.26
CA LEU A 229 -12.93 -8.38 13.26
C LEU A 229 -13.48 -9.74 13.75
N ASP A 230 -13.13 -10.79 13.01
CA ASP A 230 -13.46 -12.17 13.40
C ASP A 230 -12.15 -12.96 13.57
N PHE A 231 -11.88 -13.38 14.80
CA PHE A 231 -10.71 -14.17 15.16
C PHE A 231 -10.95 -15.68 15.10
N THR A 232 -12.17 -16.10 14.74
CA THR A 232 -12.49 -17.54 14.65
C THR A 232 -12.03 -18.12 13.33
N GLY A 233 -11.57 -19.39 13.34
CA GLY A 233 -11.19 -20.10 12.11
C GLY A 233 -9.98 -19.54 11.36
N LEU A 234 -9.10 -18.76 12.02
CA LEU A 234 -7.90 -18.23 11.38
C LEU A 234 -6.89 -19.31 11.04
N LEU A 235 -6.87 -20.42 11.79
CA LEU A 235 -6.09 -21.61 11.46
C LEU A 235 -6.87 -22.42 10.41
N GLN A 236 -6.43 -22.36 9.17
CA GLN A 236 -6.94 -23.17 8.07
C GLN A 236 -6.02 -24.36 7.87
N GLY A 237 -6.57 -25.58 7.89
CA GLY A 237 -5.82 -26.84 7.82
C GLY A 237 -5.47 -27.40 9.21
N ASP A 238 -4.99 -28.64 9.20
CA ASP A 238 -4.73 -29.40 10.43
C ASP A 238 -3.26 -29.29 10.88
N GLY A 239 -3.06 -29.10 12.17
CA GLY A 239 -1.76 -29.20 12.83
C GLY A 239 -0.72 -28.22 12.30
N LEU A 240 0.45 -28.73 11.89
CA LEU A 240 1.62 -27.93 11.53
C LEU A 240 1.43 -27.13 10.24
N SER A 241 0.67 -27.67 9.26
CA SER A 241 0.43 -26.99 7.99
C SER A 241 -0.36 -25.69 8.16
N GLY A 242 -1.44 -25.72 8.97
CA GLY A 242 -2.23 -24.53 9.27
C GLY A 242 -1.41 -23.45 9.99
N ILE A 243 -0.57 -23.85 10.96
CA ILE A 243 0.31 -22.92 11.68
C ILE A 243 1.35 -22.32 10.72
N ALA A 244 1.97 -23.12 9.84
CA ALA A 244 2.97 -22.63 8.90
C ALA A 244 2.35 -21.67 7.88
N ALA A 245 1.15 -21.97 7.36
CA ALA A 245 0.42 -21.09 6.44
C ALA A 245 0.08 -19.74 7.11
N LEU A 246 -0.49 -19.77 8.30
CA LEU A 246 -0.81 -18.55 9.05
C LEU A 246 0.44 -17.73 9.36
N ALA A 247 1.52 -18.36 9.80
CA ALA A 247 2.80 -17.70 10.06
C ALA A 247 3.38 -17.06 8.80
N ALA A 248 3.35 -17.74 7.66
CA ALA A 248 3.82 -17.21 6.38
C ALA A 248 3.00 -16.00 5.92
N LEU A 249 1.68 -16.03 6.07
CA LEU A 249 0.80 -14.90 5.75
C LEU A 249 1.10 -13.70 6.65
N LEU A 250 1.14 -13.87 7.97
CA LEU A 250 1.41 -12.79 8.92
C LEU A 250 2.81 -12.19 8.73
N LEU A 251 3.82 -13.03 8.48
CA LEU A 251 5.17 -12.57 8.17
C LEU A 251 5.22 -11.80 6.85
N SER A 252 4.55 -12.29 5.81
CA SER A 252 4.46 -11.57 4.53
C SER A 252 3.82 -10.21 4.70
N MET A 253 2.68 -10.13 5.40
CA MET A 253 1.99 -8.86 5.69
C MET A 253 2.89 -7.88 6.45
N THR A 254 3.49 -8.34 7.55
CA THR A 254 4.38 -7.51 8.39
C THR A 254 5.60 -7.03 7.60
N MET A 255 6.16 -7.87 6.71
CA MET A 255 7.30 -7.48 5.88
C MET A 255 6.94 -6.47 4.81
N VAL A 256 5.82 -6.68 4.11
CA VAL A 256 5.36 -5.72 3.10
C VAL A 256 5.12 -4.36 3.74
N ASP A 257 4.39 -4.31 4.85
CA ASP A 257 4.08 -3.07 5.59
C ASP A 257 5.36 -2.35 6.05
N LEU A 258 6.29 -3.09 6.66
CA LEU A 258 7.58 -2.56 7.12
C LEU A 258 8.42 -2.00 5.95
N PHE A 259 8.50 -2.72 4.82
CA PHE A 259 9.37 -2.31 3.70
C PHE A 259 8.76 -1.19 2.89
N ASP A 260 7.44 -1.17 2.71
CA ASP A 260 6.74 -0.06 2.07
C ASP A 260 7.01 1.23 2.85
N THR A 261 6.76 1.21 4.15
CA THR A 261 7.01 2.38 5.00
C THR A 261 8.48 2.80 5.00
N LEU A 262 9.43 1.87 5.19
CA LEU A 262 10.85 2.21 5.16
C LEU A 262 11.31 2.73 3.80
N GLY A 263 10.87 2.11 2.71
CA GLY A 263 11.19 2.52 1.35
C GLY A 263 10.75 3.95 1.08
N PHE A 264 9.52 4.28 1.45
CA PHE A 264 8.97 5.63 1.29
C PHE A 264 9.63 6.65 2.22
N LEU A 265 9.91 6.30 3.48
CA LEU A 265 10.58 7.20 4.42
C LEU A 265 12.00 7.55 3.95
N ILE A 266 12.78 6.56 3.53
CA ILE A 266 14.14 6.78 3.04
C ILE A 266 14.12 7.53 1.71
N GLY A 267 13.27 7.12 0.77
CA GLY A 267 13.15 7.75 -0.54
C GLY A 267 12.70 9.21 -0.48
N THR A 268 11.69 9.50 0.33
CA THR A 268 11.19 10.87 0.57
C THR A 268 12.17 11.69 1.39
N GLY A 269 12.79 11.10 2.40
CA GLY A 269 13.79 11.73 3.24
C GLY A 269 15.03 12.15 2.45
N ALA A 270 15.48 11.31 1.50
CA ALA A 270 16.58 11.61 0.59
C ALA A 270 16.26 12.83 -0.30
N ARG A 271 15.09 12.84 -0.92
CA ARG A 271 14.63 13.97 -1.77
C ARG A 271 14.47 15.27 -0.99
N ALA A 272 14.16 15.16 0.29
CA ALA A 272 13.95 16.29 1.19
C ALA A 272 15.23 16.81 1.85
N GLY A 273 16.38 16.14 1.65
CA GLY A 273 17.62 16.46 2.36
C GLY A 273 17.52 16.24 3.87
N LEU A 274 16.66 15.33 4.33
CA LEU A 274 16.42 15.04 5.75
C LEU A 274 17.28 13.87 6.27
N LEU A 275 18.01 13.18 5.39
CA LEU A 275 18.89 12.09 5.77
C LEU A 275 20.16 12.64 6.43
N LYS A 276 20.68 11.92 7.41
CA LYS A 276 22.01 12.14 7.95
C LYS A 276 23.08 11.63 6.98
N GLU A 277 24.35 11.94 7.26
CA GLU A 277 25.50 11.46 6.49
C GLU A 277 25.58 9.93 6.42
N ASP A 278 25.09 9.22 7.43
CA ASP A 278 25.01 7.75 7.48
C ASP A 278 23.82 7.18 6.69
N GLY A 279 23.05 8.03 5.96
CA GLY A 279 21.87 7.61 5.21
C GLY A 279 20.63 7.34 6.08
N SER A 280 20.68 7.54 7.38
CA SER A 280 19.54 7.35 8.28
C SER A 280 18.65 8.58 8.34
N LEU A 281 17.33 8.36 8.48
CA LEU A 281 16.37 9.43 8.72
C LEU A 281 16.14 9.60 10.23
N PRO A 282 16.42 10.78 10.81
CA PRO A 282 16.18 11.02 12.24
C PRO A 282 14.71 10.86 12.62
N GLY A 283 14.44 10.04 13.63
CA GLY A 283 13.09 9.82 14.13
C GLY A 283 12.29 8.74 13.41
N THR A 284 12.89 7.97 12.50
CA THR A 284 12.26 6.83 11.81
C THR A 284 11.51 5.90 12.76
N GLY A 285 12.10 5.58 13.92
CA GLY A 285 11.44 4.69 14.90
C GLY A 285 10.09 5.23 15.39
N ARG A 286 9.95 6.55 15.57
CA ARG A 286 8.67 7.15 15.97
C ARG A 286 7.64 7.13 14.85
N VAL A 287 8.08 7.28 13.59
CA VAL A 287 7.20 7.16 12.43
C VAL A 287 6.72 5.72 12.29
N LEU A 288 7.60 4.74 12.44
CA LEU A 288 7.24 3.32 12.40
C LEU A 288 6.27 2.91 13.54
N ILE A 289 6.42 3.49 14.75
CA ILE A 289 5.44 3.27 15.83
C ILE A 289 4.07 3.84 15.44
N ALA A 290 4.04 5.05 14.87
CA ALA A 290 2.80 5.65 14.40
C ALA A 290 2.15 4.81 13.29
N ASP A 291 2.93 4.29 12.37
CA ASP A 291 2.54 3.43 11.26
C ASP A 291 1.94 2.10 11.75
N ALA A 292 2.67 1.37 12.56
CA ALA A 292 2.19 0.11 13.14
C ALA A 292 0.91 0.31 13.99
N SER A 293 0.85 1.39 14.78
CA SER A 293 -0.35 1.74 15.54
C SER A 293 -1.52 2.11 14.64
N ALA A 294 -1.24 2.82 13.54
CA ALA A 294 -2.25 3.17 12.53
C ALA A 294 -2.79 1.95 11.80
N THR A 295 -1.97 0.93 11.53
CA THR A 295 -2.39 -0.35 10.96
C THR A 295 -3.37 -1.08 11.89
N VAL A 296 -3.09 -1.16 13.19
CA VAL A 296 -4.02 -1.75 14.18
C VAL A 296 -5.33 -0.97 14.23
N LEU A 297 -5.27 0.36 14.31
CA LEU A 297 -6.48 1.20 14.35
C LEU A 297 -7.23 1.16 13.02
N GLY A 298 -6.53 1.08 11.89
CA GLY A 298 -7.12 0.96 10.55
C GLY A 298 -7.94 -0.31 10.40
N SER A 299 -7.42 -1.45 10.87
CA SER A 299 -8.15 -2.72 10.86
C SER A 299 -9.42 -2.67 11.72
N LEU A 300 -9.39 -1.98 12.89
CA LEU A 300 -10.57 -1.72 13.70
C LEU A 300 -11.58 -0.81 12.99
N CYS A 301 -11.11 0.17 12.22
CA CYS A 301 -11.96 1.03 11.39
C CYS A 301 -12.59 0.28 10.23
N GLY A 302 -12.07 -0.88 9.81
CA GLY A 302 -12.57 -1.68 8.70
C GLY A 302 -11.82 -1.43 7.39
N THR A 303 -10.51 -1.19 7.45
CA THR A 303 -9.63 -1.11 6.28
C THR A 303 -8.40 -2.01 6.46
N SER A 304 -7.60 -2.17 5.40
CA SER A 304 -6.32 -2.88 5.45
C SER A 304 -5.27 -2.10 6.25
N THR A 305 -3.97 -2.42 6.11
CA THR A 305 -2.91 -1.70 6.80
C THR A 305 -2.87 -0.22 6.42
N VAL A 306 -2.42 0.61 7.34
CA VAL A 306 -2.22 2.05 7.13
C VAL A 306 -0.73 2.33 7.15
N THR A 307 -0.18 2.85 6.06
CA THR A 307 1.26 3.00 5.84
C THR A 307 1.62 4.41 5.37
N CYS A 308 2.89 4.78 5.44
CA CYS A 308 3.40 6.05 4.92
C CYS A 308 3.30 6.12 3.40
N TYR A 309 3.00 7.32 2.87
CA TYR A 309 2.79 7.55 1.44
C TYR A 309 3.95 8.31 0.81
N ALA A 310 4.37 7.86 -0.38
CA ALA A 310 5.41 8.51 -1.17
C ALA A 310 5.04 9.92 -1.62
N GLU A 311 3.75 10.19 -1.77
CA GLU A 311 3.16 11.49 -2.10
C GLU A 311 3.44 12.57 -1.04
N SER A 312 3.86 12.18 0.17
CA SER A 312 4.41 13.10 1.17
C SER A 312 5.58 13.92 0.62
N ALA A 313 6.32 13.38 -0.37
CA ALA A 313 7.37 14.11 -1.07
C ALA A 313 6.87 15.41 -1.72
N ALA A 314 5.63 15.45 -2.20
CA ALA A 314 5.04 16.66 -2.81
C ALA A 314 4.86 17.79 -1.80
N GLY A 315 4.36 17.46 -0.60
CA GLY A 315 4.25 18.46 0.49
C GLY A 315 5.60 18.88 1.03
N ILE A 316 6.54 17.94 1.17
CA ILE A 316 7.91 18.25 1.60
C ILE A 316 8.59 19.19 0.59
N ALA A 317 8.42 18.94 -0.71
CA ALA A 317 8.89 19.83 -1.77
C ALA A 317 8.22 21.21 -1.74
N ALA A 318 6.96 21.29 -1.28
CA ALA A 318 6.24 22.54 -1.07
C ALA A 318 6.63 23.28 0.23
N GLY A 319 7.59 22.74 0.99
CA GLY A 319 8.14 23.38 2.20
C GLY A 319 7.65 22.78 3.52
N GLY A 320 6.91 21.66 3.52
CA GLY A 320 6.52 20.93 4.73
C GLY A 320 7.74 20.35 5.46
N ARG A 321 7.81 20.55 6.76
CA ARG A 321 8.95 20.11 7.59
C ARG A 321 8.54 19.46 8.89
N THR A 322 7.28 19.64 9.30
CA THR A 322 6.81 19.27 10.63
C THR A 322 5.52 18.46 10.59
N GLY A 323 5.12 17.92 11.73
CA GLY A 323 3.86 17.20 11.89
C GLY A 323 2.60 18.06 11.61
N LEU A 324 2.71 19.38 11.51
CA LEU A 324 1.58 20.22 11.13
C LEU A 324 1.13 19.94 9.68
N THR A 325 2.05 19.59 8.78
CA THR A 325 1.74 19.09 7.45
C THR A 325 0.87 17.82 7.53
N SER A 326 1.30 16.81 8.30
CA SER A 326 0.52 15.56 8.52
C SER A 326 -0.83 15.85 9.16
N LEU A 327 -0.88 16.72 10.18
CA LEU A 327 -2.14 17.11 10.82
C LEU A 327 -3.13 17.69 9.81
N THR A 328 -2.64 18.55 8.91
CA THR A 328 -3.47 19.17 7.87
C THR A 328 -4.05 18.09 6.93
N VAL A 329 -3.23 17.13 6.51
CA VAL A 329 -3.69 16.00 5.70
C VAL A 329 -4.77 15.21 6.41
N GLY A 330 -4.58 14.89 7.70
CA GLY A 330 -5.56 14.16 8.50
C GLY A 330 -6.91 14.89 8.60
N ILE A 331 -6.89 16.22 8.79
CA ILE A 331 -8.12 17.02 8.78
C ILE A 331 -8.81 16.96 7.42
N CYS A 332 -8.06 17.05 6.33
CA CYS A 332 -8.63 16.94 4.98
C CYS A 332 -9.28 15.57 4.75
N PHE A 333 -8.69 14.48 5.24
CA PHE A 333 -9.32 13.15 5.18
C PHE A 333 -10.60 13.07 6.00
N LEU A 334 -10.66 13.66 7.20
CA LEU A 334 -11.93 13.72 7.96
C LEU A 334 -13.02 14.46 7.21
N LEU A 335 -12.68 15.57 6.55
CA LEU A 335 -13.64 16.30 5.70
C LEU A 335 -14.05 15.47 4.49
N ALA A 336 -13.13 14.70 3.90
CA ALA A 336 -13.41 13.85 2.76
C ALA A 336 -14.38 12.69 3.08
N ALA A 337 -14.50 12.25 4.35
CA ALA A 337 -15.45 11.23 4.77
C ALA A 337 -16.91 11.59 4.47
N PHE A 338 -17.24 12.88 4.41
CA PHE A 338 -18.58 13.34 4.04
C PHE A 338 -18.94 13.12 2.57
N PHE A 339 -17.95 12.80 1.73
CA PHE A 339 -18.16 12.44 0.32
C PHE A 339 -18.38 10.94 0.11
N SER A 340 -18.69 10.20 1.17
CA SER A 340 -18.96 8.74 1.10
C SER A 340 -20.06 8.32 0.10
N PRO A 341 -21.10 9.13 -0.22
CA PRO A 341 -22.04 8.76 -1.27
C PRO A 341 -21.44 8.63 -2.66
N LEU A 342 -20.29 9.26 -2.91
CA LEU A 342 -19.59 9.15 -4.20
C LEU A 342 -18.88 7.79 -4.42
N ALA A 343 -18.79 6.94 -3.40
CA ALA A 343 -18.19 5.60 -3.57
C ALA A 343 -18.89 4.78 -4.65
N GLY A 344 -20.21 4.92 -4.79
CA GLY A 344 -21.01 4.16 -5.74
C GLY A 344 -20.82 4.53 -7.22
N ILE A 345 -20.19 5.67 -7.54
CA ILE A 345 -19.91 6.07 -8.93
C ILE A 345 -18.54 5.62 -9.44
N MET A 346 -17.73 5.06 -8.56
CA MET A 346 -16.38 4.61 -8.91
C MET A 346 -16.44 3.21 -9.52
N THR A 347 -16.38 3.15 -10.84
CA THR A 347 -16.30 1.89 -11.59
C THR A 347 -14.84 1.38 -11.69
N ALA A 348 -14.65 0.11 -12.03
CA ALA A 348 -13.34 -0.44 -12.33
C ALA A 348 -12.64 0.35 -13.45
N ALA A 349 -13.37 0.76 -14.50
CA ALA A 349 -12.84 1.58 -15.59
C ALA A 349 -12.31 2.95 -15.09
N ALA A 350 -12.91 3.54 -14.06
CA ALA A 350 -12.49 4.82 -13.52
C ALA A 350 -11.27 4.72 -12.60
N THR A 351 -11.10 3.60 -11.91
CA THR A 351 -10.05 3.41 -10.90
C THR A 351 -8.80 2.70 -11.42
N ALA A 352 -8.93 1.84 -12.43
CA ALA A 352 -7.81 1.10 -13.00
C ALA A 352 -6.68 1.98 -13.56
N PRO A 353 -6.94 3.12 -14.22
CA PRO A 353 -5.87 4.03 -14.62
C PRO A 353 -4.98 4.45 -13.43
N ALA A 354 -5.58 4.79 -12.30
CA ALA A 354 -4.82 5.13 -11.10
C ALA A 354 -4.06 3.91 -10.54
N MET A 355 -4.68 2.72 -10.56
CA MET A 355 -4.06 1.47 -10.11
C MET A 355 -2.84 1.10 -10.96
N ILE A 356 -2.95 1.19 -12.29
CA ILE A 356 -1.85 0.93 -13.23
C ILE A 356 -0.69 1.91 -13.00
N ILE A 357 -0.99 3.20 -12.81
CA ILE A 357 0.03 4.23 -12.56
C ILE A 357 0.70 4.04 -11.18
N VAL A 358 -0.05 3.69 -10.15
CA VAL A 358 0.52 3.35 -8.83
C VAL A 358 1.39 2.10 -8.95
N GLY A 359 0.94 1.09 -9.70
CA GLY A 359 1.74 -0.09 -10.02
C GLY A 359 3.06 0.28 -10.69
N MET A 360 3.03 1.22 -11.64
CA MET A 360 4.24 1.75 -12.29
C MET A 360 5.17 2.43 -11.26
N TYR A 361 4.64 3.21 -10.31
CA TYR A 361 5.48 3.86 -9.30
C TYR A 361 6.21 2.86 -8.40
N LEU A 362 5.52 1.81 -7.97
CA LEU A 362 6.13 0.74 -7.19
C LEU A 362 7.14 -0.07 -8.02
N LEU A 363 6.82 -0.34 -9.29
CA LEU A 363 7.73 -1.03 -10.22
C LEU A 363 9.03 -0.25 -10.46
N MET A 364 9.02 1.08 -10.33
CA MET A 364 10.23 1.90 -10.48
C MET A 364 11.34 1.56 -9.48
N GLU A 365 11.03 0.91 -8.35
CA GLU A 365 12.02 0.41 -7.39
C GLU A 365 12.96 -0.66 -8.00
N ILE A 366 12.59 -1.26 -9.14
CA ILE A 366 13.44 -2.18 -9.91
C ILE A 366 14.79 -1.54 -10.30
N LYS A 367 14.85 -0.22 -10.45
CA LYS A 367 16.07 0.52 -10.75
C LYS A 367 17.13 0.43 -9.65
N ARG A 368 16.72 0.06 -8.44
CA ARG A 368 17.59 -0.08 -7.26
C ARG A 368 18.05 -1.52 -7.06
N VAL A 369 17.48 -2.46 -7.81
CA VAL A 369 17.88 -3.87 -7.79
C VAL A 369 19.19 -4.02 -8.52
N ASP A 370 20.18 -4.60 -7.86
CA ASP A 370 21.46 -4.96 -8.49
C ASP A 370 21.31 -6.28 -9.23
N PHE A 371 21.35 -6.22 -10.56
CA PHE A 371 21.32 -7.38 -11.45
C PHE A 371 22.72 -7.84 -11.90
N ALA A 372 23.79 -7.18 -11.44
CA ALA A 372 25.16 -7.52 -11.87
C ALA A 372 25.60 -8.88 -11.29
N GLN A 373 25.16 -9.21 -10.08
CA GLN A 373 25.50 -10.47 -9.42
C GLN A 373 24.32 -11.45 -9.54
N MET A 374 24.52 -12.59 -10.21
CA MET A 374 23.47 -13.58 -10.44
C MET A 374 22.86 -14.15 -9.15
N ASP A 375 23.64 -14.25 -8.08
CA ASP A 375 23.19 -14.73 -6.77
C ASP A 375 22.27 -13.74 -6.03
N ASP A 376 22.17 -12.49 -6.49
CA ASP A 376 21.21 -11.48 -6.06
C ASP A 376 20.15 -11.19 -7.13
N ALA A 377 20.50 -11.30 -8.42
CA ALA A 377 19.60 -11.07 -9.54
C ALA A 377 18.49 -12.14 -9.64
N ILE A 378 18.86 -13.42 -9.52
CA ILE A 378 17.90 -14.53 -9.61
C ILE A 378 16.80 -14.45 -8.53
N PRO A 379 17.11 -14.23 -7.24
CA PRO A 379 16.09 -14.03 -6.22
C PRO A 379 15.18 -12.83 -6.47
N ALA A 380 15.74 -11.71 -6.91
CA ALA A 380 14.97 -10.52 -7.24
C ALA A 380 14.00 -10.79 -8.41
N PHE A 381 14.51 -11.41 -9.48
CA PHE A 381 13.69 -11.81 -10.63
C PHE A 381 12.58 -12.78 -10.23
N ALA A 382 12.91 -13.83 -9.46
CA ALA A 382 11.92 -14.79 -8.97
C ALA A 382 10.81 -14.11 -8.16
N THR A 383 11.17 -13.16 -7.28
CA THR A 383 10.19 -12.38 -6.50
C THR A 383 9.25 -11.60 -7.42
N ILE A 384 9.81 -10.79 -8.33
CA ILE A 384 9.06 -9.87 -9.20
C ILE A 384 8.10 -10.62 -10.11
N VAL A 385 8.56 -11.72 -10.72
CA VAL A 385 7.78 -12.47 -11.71
C VAL A 385 6.74 -13.35 -11.05
N THR A 386 7.08 -14.01 -9.94
CA THR A 386 6.15 -14.96 -9.31
C THR A 386 4.90 -14.28 -8.76
N MET A 387 4.99 -13.03 -8.25
CA MET A 387 3.83 -12.33 -7.66
C MET A 387 2.63 -12.23 -8.62
N PRO A 388 2.75 -11.64 -9.81
CA PRO A 388 1.62 -11.54 -10.73
C PRO A 388 1.19 -12.88 -11.33
N PHE A 389 2.13 -13.78 -11.64
CA PHE A 389 1.79 -15.05 -12.27
C PHE A 389 1.20 -16.08 -11.29
N ALA A 390 1.62 -16.08 -10.03
CA ALA A 390 0.99 -16.88 -8.99
C ALA A 390 -0.27 -16.24 -8.38
N TYR A 391 -0.57 -15.01 -8.79
CA TYR A 391 -1.65 -14.19 -8.22
C TYR A 391 -1.59 -14.10 -6.69
N SER A 392 -0.36 -14.01 -6.16
CA SER A 392 -0.10 -14.04 -4.71
C SER A 392 1.21 -13.36 -4.34
N ILE A 393 1.12 -12.36 -3.50
CA ILE A 393 2.27 -11.64 -2.96
C ILE A 393 3.11 -12.57 -2.06
N THR A 394 2.45 -13.37 -1.20
CA THR A 394 3.15 -14.33 -0.31
C THR A 394 4.00 -15.32 -1.10
N THR A 395 3.44 -15.88 -2.18
CA THR A 395 4.16 -16.85 -3.03
C THR A 395 5.38 -16.20 -3.70
N GLY A 396 5.26 -14.93 -4.13
CA GLY A 396 6.39 -14.19 -4.70
C GLY A 396 7.49 -13.92 -3.66
N ILE A 397 7.12 -13.51 -2.44
CA ILE A 397 8.08 -13.34 -1.34
C ILE A 397 8.76 -14.68 -1.02
N ALA A 398 8.00 -15.76 -0.93
CA ALA A 398 8.51 -17.10 -0.69
C ALA A 398 9.54 -17.52 -1.76
N ALA A 399 9.21 -17.34 -3.05
CA ALA A 399 10.12 -17.63 -4.16
C ALA A 399 11.42 -16.82 -4.05
N GLY A 400 11.34 -15.55 -3.65
CA GLY A 400 12.49 -14.70 -3.44
C GLY A 400 13.41 -15.19 -2.32
N PHE A 401 12.86 -15.46 -1.13
CA PHE A 401 13.67 -15.91 -0.01
C PHE A 401 14.28 -17.30 -0.23
N LEU A 402 13.52 -18.22 -0.80
CA LEU A 402 14.01 -19.58 -1.10
C LEU A 402 15.12 -19.57 -2.15
N SER A 403 14.92 -18.84 -3.25
CA SER A 403 15.95 -18.70 -4.29
C SER A 403 17.17 -17.95 -3.77
N TYR A 404 17.02 -16.97 -2.89
CA TYR A 404 18.14 -16.28 -2.25
C TYR A 404 19.01 -17.23 -1.43
N VAL A 405 18.40 -18.03 -0.57
CA VAL A 405 19.13 -19.03 0.23
C VAL A 405 19.85 -20.01 -0.70
N LEU A 406 19.16 -20.56 -1.72
CA LEU A 406 19.75 -21.50 -2.67
C LEU A 406 20.93 -20.86 -3.44
N CYS A 407 20.79 -19.65 -3.97
CA CYS A 407 21.83 -18.99 -4.72
C CYS A 407 23.05 -18.63 -3.84
N LYS A 408 22.84 -18.18 -2.60
CA LYS A 408 23.97 -17.91 -1.69
C LYS A 408 24.68 -19.18 -1.24
N LEU A 409 23.97 -20.31 -1.06
CA LEU A 409 24.58 -21.61 -0.80
C LEU A 409 25.42 -22.07 -2.00
N ALA A 410 24.87 -22.00 -3.21
CA ALA A 410 25.56 -22.37 -4.44
C ALA A 410 26.82 -21.51 -4.70
N ALA A 411 26.73 -20.20 -4.43
CA ALA A 411 27.84 -19.26 -4.53
C ALA A 411 28.85 -19.37 -3.37
N ARG A 412 28.64 -20.26 -2.41
CA ARG A 412 29.47 -20.44 -1.19
C ARG A 412 29.61 -19.17 -0.35
N LYS A 413 28.64 -18.24 -0.44
CA LYS A 413 28.60 -16.97 0.33
C LYS A 413 27.86 -17.17 1.68
N TRP A 414 28.29 -18.10 2.50
CA TRP A 414 27.66 -18.48 3.78
C TRP A 414 27.46 -17.31 4.75
N ARG A 415 28.38 -16.33 4.71
CA ARG A 415 28.31 -15.13 5.56
C ARG A 415 27.15 -14.19 5.22
N ALA A 416 26.57 -14.31 4.03
CA ALA A 416 25.37 -13.56 3.64
C ALA A 416 24.08 -14.17 4.17
N LEU A 417 24.12 -15.44 4.65
CA LEU A 417 22.97 -16.15 5.20
C LEU A 417 22.86 -15.86 6.70
N ASN A 418 22.13 -14.82 7.04
CA ASN A 418 21.80 -14.48 8.41
C ASN A 418 20.68 -15.39 8.93
N VAL A 419 20.70 -15.68 10.25
CA VAL A 419 19.69 -16.52 10.90
C VAL A 419 18.24 -16.10 10.58
N PRO A 420 17.86 -14.80 10.65
CA PRO A 420 16.51 -14.38 10.26
C PRO A 420 16.11 -14.76 8.84
N VAL A 421 16.99 -14.60 7.85
CA VAL A 421 16.71 -14.93 6.45
C VAL A 421 16.48 -16.43 6.27
N VAL A 422 17.29 -17.26 6.93
CA VAL A 422 17.14 -18.73 6.88
C VAL A 422 15.85 -19.18 7.55
N LEU A 423 15.50 -18.61 8.71
CA LEU A 423 14.25 -18.91 9.39
C LEU A 423 13.03 -18.54 8.54
N LEU A 424 13.06 -17.36 7.88
CA LEU A 424 12.00 -16.93 6.99
C LEU A 424 11.88 -17.87 5.79
N ALA A 425 13.00 -18.22 5.16
CA ALA A 425 13.01 -19.16 4.05
C ALA A 425 12.44 -20.52 4.47
N LEU A 426 12.72 -20.98 5.70
CA LEU A 426 12.17 -22.23 6.22
C LEU A 426 10.64 -22.15 6.41
N VAL A 427 10.13 -21.05 6.96
CA VAL A 427 8.68 -20.84 7.12
C VAL A 427 8.00 -20.80 5.76
N PHE A 428 8.58 -20.11 4.78
CA PHE A 428 8.05 -20.08 3.42
C PHE A 428 8.15 -21.43 2.69
N LEU A 429 9.19 -22.21 2.96
CA LEU A 429 9.29 -23.57 2.43
C LEU A 429 8.17 -24.45 2.97
N LEU A 430 7.94 -24.41 4.28
CA LEU A 430 6.82 -25.13 4.90
C LEU A 430 5.47 -24.70 4.32
N TYR A 431 5.27 -23.39 4.12
CA TYR A 431 4.05 -22.85 3.50
C TYR A 431 3.81 -23.37 2.08
N LEU A 432 4.87 -23.59 1.29
CA LEU A 432 4.73 -24.07 -0.10
C LEU A 432 4.64 -25.60 -0.20
N CYS A 433 5.16 -26.34 0.79
CA CYS A 433 5.20 -27.79 0.78
C CYS A 433 4.00 -28.44 1.50
N LEU A 434 3.36 -27.73 2.39
CA LEU A 434 2.21 -28.17 3.17
C LEU A 434 0.90 -27.56 2.67
#